data_3bad7cc98cfda9ba5102ae59ef2cc3dd
#
_entry.id   3bad7cc98cfda9ba5102ae59ef2cc3dd
#
_cell.length_a   1.000
_cell.length_b   1.000
_cell.length_c   1.000
_cell.angle_alpha   90.00
_cell.angle_beta   90.00
_cell.angle_gamma   90.00
#
_symmetry.space_group_name_H-M   'P 1'
#
loop_
_entity.id
_entity.type
_entity.pdbx_description
1 polymer ?
#
loop_
_entity_poly.entity_id
_entity_poly.type
_entity_poly.pdbx_seq_one_letter_code
_entity_poly.pdbx_strand_id
1 'polypeptide(L)'
;MTETFKPADAAQLREVVAWAAAEEIPLDLAGSGTKRGYGRPVQARHAVDLSALSGISAYEPEELILTAAAATPMAEIEAAIAAKGQMLAFEPVDVSGLLGGPAGGGTIGGALACGISGPRRVKAGAARDHLLGFHAVSGRGEIFKAGSKVVKNVTGYDLPKIFCGSLGTLGAMTEVTVKVLPAPPKARTVLLFGLDVASGVRAMTDALNSPFEVSGAAMLPAAIAARSGIDMVRAAGASVVALRIEGTPASVAARCAGLRALLAGRAADEELHSMRSRRLWVEIRDVGALLPDPAAALWRVSVPPAAAPALAAALPGDWFLDWGGGLIWIAVPPGPEAEATRIRGAIDAAAAGGHATLLRAPASLRAGIDVFHPQPAALARLSARVKESFDPKRILNPGRLYAGV
;
A
#
# COMPACT_ATOMS: atom_id res chain seq x y z
N MET A 1 24.08 20.42 -13.51
CA MET A 1 22.90 19.95 -14.28
C MET A 1 22.60 18.55 -13.81
N THR A 2 21.35 18.24 -13.55
CA THR A 2 20.91 16.89 -13.17
C THR A 2 20.84 16.08 -14.47
N GLU A 3 21.70 15.07 -14.59
CA GLU A 3 21.68 14.17 -15.75
C GLU A 3 20.72 13.02 -15.47
N THR A 4 19.95 12.63 -16.49
CA THR A 4 19.01 11.51 -16.39
C THR A 4 19.43 10.39 -17.34
N PHE A 5 19.79 9.24 -16.77
CA PHE A 5 20.06 8.02 -17.53
C PHE A 5 18.74 7.29 -17.79
N LYS A 6 18.59 6.76 -19.00
CA LYS A 6 17.41 5.98 -19.38
C LYS A 6 17.82 4.63 -19.98
N PRO A 7 18.19 3.66 -19.15
CA PRO A 7 18.60 2.34 -19.60
C PRO A 7 17.45 1.62 -20.30
N ALA A 8 17.72 1.04 -21.46
CA ALA A 8 16.77 0.28 -22.25
C ALA A 8 16.59 -1.16 -21.76
N ASP A 9 17.57 -1.69 -21.04
CA ASP A 9 17.59 -3.05 -20.51
C ASP A 9 18.40 -3.16 -19.22
N ALA A 10 18.40 -4.36 -18.62
CA ALA A 10 19.11 -4.65 -17.37
C ALA A 10 20.65 -4.53 -17.52
N ALA A 11 21.21 -4.75 -18.72
CA ALA A 11 22.64 -4.64 -18.94
C ALA A 11 23.08 -3.18 -18.90
N GLN A 12 22.36 -2.28 -19.58
CA GLN A 12 22.62 -0.85 -19.53
C GLN A 12 22.40 -0.28 -18.11
N LEU A 13 21.33 -0.75 -17.41
CA LEU A 13 21.13 -0.36 -16.01
C LEU A 13 22.30 -0.79 -15.13
N ARG A 14 22.81 -2.01 -15.31
CA ARG A 14 24.01 -2.48 -14.60
C ARG A 14 25.22 -1.58 -14.84
N GLU A 15 25.45 -1.16 -16.08
CA GLU A 15 26.58 -0.27 -16.43
C GLU A 15 26.47 1.08 -15.72
N VAL A 16 25.26 1.68 -15.70
CA VAL A 16 25.00 2.94 -14.98
C VAL A 16 25.25 2.76 -13.48
N VAL A 17 24.76 1.68 -12.88
CA VAL A 17 24.94 1.43 -11.44
C VAL A 17 26.39 1.12 -11.10
N ALA A 18 27.09 0.33 -11.94
CA ALA A 18 28.50 0.00 -11.74
C ALA A 18 29.39 1.27 -11.81
N TRP A 19 29.13 2.15 -12.79
CA TRP A 19 29.78 3.46 -12.85
C TRP A 19 29.52 4.30 -11.58
N ALA A 20 28.24 4.41 -11.18
CA ALA A 20 27.87 5.17 -10.00
C ALA A 20 28.48 4.59 -8.71
N ALA A 21 28.63 3.26 -8.62
CA ALA A 21 29.28 2.61 -7.49
C ALA A 21 30.81 2.87 -7.45
N ALA A 22 31.45 2.90 -8.61
CA ALA A 22 32.88 3.22 -8.71
C ALA A 22 33.18 4.67 -8.31
N GLU A 23 32.33 5.59 -8.72
CA GLU A 23 32.46 7.03 -8.44
C GLU A 23 31.77 7.48 -7.13
N GLU A 24 31.12 6.56 -6.42
CA GLU A 24 30.30 6.81 -5.20
C GLU A 24 29.22 7.89 -5.42
N ILE A 25 28.57 7.87 -6.59
CA ILE A 25 27.59 8.87 -7.00
C ILE A 25 26.17 8.39 -6.66
N PRO A 26 25.39 9.14 -5.84
CA PRO A 26 23.99 8.83 -5.55
C PRO A 26 23.09 8.89 -6.78
N LEU A 27 22.17 7.94 -6.89
CA LEU A 27 21.17 7.81 -7.95
C LEU A 27 19.74 7.90 -7.40
N ASP A 28 18.87 8.70 -8.03
CA ASP A 28 17.44 8.74 -7.80
C ASP A 28 16.73 7.81 -8.81
N LEU A 29 16.33 6.62 -8.38
CA LEU A 29 15.67 5.61 -9.21
C LEU A 29 14.18 5.89 -9.30
N ALA A 30 13.64 5.97 -10.51
CA ALA A 30 12.20 6.11 -10.75
C ALA A 30 11.74 5.35 -12.01
N GLY A 31 10.54 4.75 -11.93
CA GLY A 31 9.78 4.36 -13.12
C GLY A 31 9.01 5.58 -13.64
N SER A 32 7.67 5.57 -13.56
CA SER A 32 6.83 6.74 -13.94
C SER A 32 6.97 7.98 -13.02
N GLY A 33 7.71 7.88 -11.91
CA GLY A 33 7.94 8.99 -10.99
C GLY A 33 6.76 9.35 -10.07
N THR A 34 5.60 8.72 -10.20
CA THR A 34 4.37 9.04 -9.43
C THR A 34 4.51 8.87 -7.92
N LYS A 35 5.56 8.19 -7.45
CA LYS A 35 5.79 7.89 -6.04
C LYS A 35 7.00 8.62 -5.45
N ARG A 36 7.56 9.62 -6.15
CA ARG A 36 8.67 10.44 -5.63
C ARG A 36 8.29 11.23 -4.38
N GLY A 37 7.01 11.56 -4.23
CA GLY A 37 6.47 12.18 -3.02
C GLY A 37 6.37 11.25 -1.80
N TYR A 38 6.61 9.94 -1.93
CA TYR A 38 6.57 8.98 -0.82
C TYR A 38 7.99 8.64 -0.34
N GLY A 39 8.18 8.65 0.97
CA GLY A 39 9.50 8.53 1.61
C GLY A 39 10.19 9.89 1.79
N ARG A 40 11.39 9.88 2.32
CA ARG A 40 12.22 11.09 2.46
C ARG A 40 12.69 11.54 1.06
N PRO A 41 12.92 12.85 0.84
CA PRO A 41 13.51 13.34 -0.40
C PRO A 41 14.89 12.73 -0.63
N VAL A 42 15.14 12.22 -1.82
CA VAL A 42 16.45 11.72 -2.23
C VAL A 42 17.32 12.89 -2.67
N GLN A 43 18.55 12.96 -2.15
CA GLN A 43 19.56 13.94 -2.59
C GLN A 43 20.52 13.25 -3.56
N ALA A 44 20.21 13.30 -4.83
CA ALA A 44 21.03 12.72 -5.89
C ALA A 44 21.23 13.73 -7.03
N ARG A 45 22.42 13.76 -7.60
CA ARG A 45 22.75 14.57 -8.79
C ARG A 45 22.22 13.96 -10.08
N HIS A 46 22.09 12.63 -10.11
CA HIS A 46 21.68 11.87 -11.29
C HIS A 46 20.42 11.11 -11.01
N ALA A 47 19.53 11.09 -12.00
CA ALA A 47 18.32 10.30 -11.99
C ALA A 47 18.46 9.10 -12.95
N VAL A 48 17.83 8.00 -12.59
CA VAL A 48 17.69 6.84 -13.46
C VAL A 48 16.20 6.63 -13.77
N ASP A 49 15.84 6.91 -15.01
CA ASP A 49 14.49 6.70 -15.55
C ASP A 49 14.37 5.26 -16.05
N LEU A 50 13.67 4.42 -15.29
CA LEU A 50 13.44 3.02 -15.61
C LEU A 50 12.24 2.80 -16.56
N SER A 51 11.60 3.84 -17.07
CA SER A 51 10.36 3.76 -17.86
C SER A 51 10.48 2.93 -19.14
N ALA A 52 11.68 2.75 -19.66
CA ALA A 52 11.94 1.88 -20.82
C ALA A 52 11.81 0.38 -20.49
N LEU A 53 11.93 -0.02 -19.22
CA LEU A 53 11.76 -1.39 -18.77
C LEU A 53 10.27 -1.72 -18.57
N SER A 54 9.51 -1.79 -19.67
CA SER A 54 8.06 -1.95 -19.69
C SER A 54 7.62 -3.10 -20.60
N GLY A 55 6.46 -3.67 -20.28
CA GLY A 55 5.80 -4.73 -21.01
C GLY A 55 5.63 -6.02 -20.19
N ILE A 56 4.60 -6.79 -20.49
CA ILE A 56 4.34 -8.11 -19.92
C ILE A 56 5.19 -9.12 -20.68
N SER A 57 6.16 -9.77 -19.98
CA SER A 57 7.05 -10.76 -20.58
C SER A 57 6.47 -12.18 -20.58
N ALA A 58 5.61 -12.52 -19.61
CA ALA A 58 4.89 -13.79 -19.55
C ALA A 58 3.61 -13.66 -18.74
N TYR A 59 2.56 -14.31 -19.21
CA TYR A 59 1.33 -14.43 -18.43
C TYR A 59 0.75 -15.84 -18.63
N GLU A 60 0.66 -16.56 -17.53
CA GLU A 60 0.19 -17.93 -17.45
C GLU A 60 -1.11 -17.94 -16.58
N PRO A 61 -2.29 -17.65 -17.19
CA PRO A 61 -3.54 -17.50 -16.42
C PRO A 61 -3.94 -18.75 -15.65
N GLU A 62 -3.67 -19.95 -16.18
CA GLU A 62 -4.00 -21.23 -15.53
C GLU A 62 -3.13 -21.47 -14.30
N GLU A 63 -1.90 -21.00 -14.32
CA GLU A 63 -0.96 -21.05 -13.18
C GLU A 63 -1.11 -19.87 -12.21
N LEU A 64 -1.96 -18.89 -12.55
CA LEU A 64 -2.19 -17.68 -11.76
C LEU A 64 -0.90 -16.83 -11.59
N ILE A 65 -0.06 -16.76 -12.61
CA ILE A 65 1.24 -16.11 -12.58
C ILE A 65 1.37 -15.11 -13.73
N LEU A 66 1.83 -13.90 -13.41
CA LEU A 66 2.18 -12.87 -14.38
C LEU A 66 3.60 -12.39 -14.12
N THR A 67 4.41 -12.29 -15.18
CA THR A 67 5.75 -11.69 -15.16
C THR A 67 5.77 -10.48 -16.07
N ALA A 68 6.26 -9.36 -15.55
CA ALA A 68 6.34 -8.11 -16.31
C ALA A 68 7.59 -7.31 -15.94
N ALA A 69 8.07 -6.52 -16.87
CA ALA A 69 9.09 -5.53 -16.60
C ALA A 69 8.61 -4.52 -15.56
N ALA A 70 9.51 -4.05 -14.69
CA ALA A 70 9.13 -3.32 -13.47
C ALA A 70 8.43 -1.98 -13.73
N ALA A 71 8.68 -1.34 -14.87
CA ALA A 71 8.03 -0.09 -15.23
C ALA A 71 6.74 -0.26 -16.06
N THR A 72 6.24 -1.50 -16.21
CA THR A 72 4.95 -1.74 -16.88
C THR A 72 3.83 -1.00 -16.13
N PRO A 73 3.01 -0.20 -16.82
CA PRO A 73 1.91 0.54 -16.22
C PRO A 73 0.91 -0.39 -15.52
N MET A 74 0.43 0.02 -14.34
CA MET A 74 -0.58 -0.75 -13.61
C MET A 74 -1.85 -0.98 -14.44
N ALA A 75 -2.27 0.01 -15.23
CA ALA A 75 -3.44 -0.10 -16.12
C ALA A 75 -3.28 -1.22 -17.16
N GLU A 76 -2.08 -1.42 -17.70
CA GLU A 76 -1.77 -2.51 -18.64
C GLU A 76 -1.87 -3.87 -17.95
N ILE A 77 -1.28 -3.99 -16.76
CA ILE A 77 -1.36 -5.21 -15.94
C ILE A 77 -2.81 -5.54 -15.61
N GLU A 78 -3.56 -4.57 -15.08
CA GLU A 78 -4.96 -4.75 -14.68
C GLU A 78 -5.85 -5.12 -15.87
N ALA A 79 -5.64 -4.50 -17.02
CA ALA A 79 -6.40 -4.84 -18.24
C ALA A 79 -6.11 -6.27 -18.71
N ALA A 80 -4.83 -6.68 -18.73
CA ALA A 80 -4.43 -8.02 -19.14
C ALA A 80 -5.03 -9.12 -18.24
N ILE A 81 -4.95 -8.96 -16.91
CA ILE A 81 -5.48 -9.95 -15.97
C ILE A 81 -7.02 -9.93 -15.90
N ALA A 82 -7.65 -8.76 -16.01
CA ALA A 82 -9.11 -8.63 -16.06
C ALA A 82 -9.71 -9.33 -17.29
N ALA A 83 -9.04 -9.30 -18.44
CA ALA A 83 -9.45 -10.04 -19.66
C ALA A 83 -9.52 -11.56 -19.44
N LYS A 84 -8.85 -12.07 -18.44
CA LYS A 84 -8.86 -13.47 -17.99
C LYS A 84 -9.67 -13.70 -16.71
N GLY A 85 -10.46 -12.72 -16.27
CA GLY A 85 -11.24 -12.81 -15.04
C GLY A 85 -10.39 -12.90 -13.77
N GLN A 86 -9.20 -12.30 -13.77
CA GLN A 86 -8.26 -12.34 -12.65
C GLN A 86 -7.99 -10.95 -12.10
N MET A 87 -7.33 -10.87 -10.94
CA MET A 87 -7.03 -9.61 -10.24
C MET A 87 -5.73 -9.70 -9.44
N LEU A 88 -5.13 -8.54 -9.15
CA LEU A 88 -4.13 -8.39 -8.09
C LEU A 88 -4.86 -8.31 -6.74
N ALA A 89 -4.87 -9.41 -5.99
CA ALA A 89 -5.71 -9.52 -4.80
C ALA A 89 -5.23 -8.67 -3.61
N PHE A 90 -3.97 -8.23 -3.59
CA PHE A 90 -3.49 -7.30 -2.57
C PHE A 90 -4.02 -5.87 -2.74
N GLU A 91 -4.79 -5.60 -3.79
CA GLU A 91 -5.41 -4.30 -4.11
C GLU A 91 -4.40 -3.15 -4.06
N PRO A 92 -3.51 -3.02 -5.05
CA PRO A 92 -2.54 -1.91 -5.08
C PRO A 92 -3.26 -0.57 -4.96
N VAL A 93 -2.83 0.23 -3.99
CA VAL A 93 -3.37 1.58 -3.77
C VAL A 93 -2.83 2.50 -4.86
N ASP A 94 -3.70 3.24 -5.55
CA ASP A 94 -3.24 4.30 -6.45
C ASP A 94 -2.83 5.54 -5.65
N VAL A 95 -1.58 5.56 -5.24
CA VAL A 95 -1.01 6.71 -4.54
C VAL A 95 -0.68 7.90 -5.45
N SER A 96 -0.86 7.79 -6.76
CA SER A 96 -0.52 8.86 -7.70
C SER A 96 -1.33 10.13 -7.40
N GLY A 97 -2.65 10.00 -7.27
CA GLY A 97 -3.52 11.11 -6.87
C GLY A 97 -3.23 11.65 -5.48
N LEU A 98 -2.89 10.77 -4.52
CA LEU A 98 -2.50 11.15 -3.16
C LEU A 98 -1.26 12.05 -3.14
N LEU A 99 -0.32 11.84 -4.07
CA LEU A 99 0.97 12.52 -4.14
C LEU A 99 1.02 13.65 -5.19
N GLY A 100 -0.16 14.03 -5.73
CA GLY A 100 -0.29 15.17 -6.65
C GLY A 100 0.04 14.85 -8.11
N GLY A 101 0.12 13.57 -8.46
CA GLY A 101 0.29 13.09 -9.83
C GLY A 101 -1.02 12.68 -10.49
N PRO A 102 -0.99 12.36 -11.80
CA PRO A 102 -2.17 11.85 -12.50
C PRO A 102 -2.57 10.48 -11.97
N ALA A 103 -3.87 10.28 -11.75
CA ALA A 103 -4.42 8.98 -11.37
C ALA A 103 -4.06 7.89 -12.40
N GLY A 104 -3.82 6.67 -11.93
CA GLY A 104 -3.45 5.53 -12.78
C GLY A 104 -2.02 5.56 -13.33
N GLY A 105 -1.21 6.57 -13.02
CA GLY A 105 0.16 6.72 -13.53
C GLY A 105 1.20 5.77 -12.94
N GLY A 106 0.82 4.87 -12.05
CA GLY A 106 1.73 3.96 -11.36
C GLY A 106 2.22 2.79 -12.22
N THR A 107 3.35 2.18 -11.81
CA THR A 107 3.92 0.97 -12.41
C THR A 107 3.92 -0.20 -11.42
N ILE A 108 3.97 -1.43 -11.92
CA ILE A 108 3.96 -2.64 -11.07
C ILE A 108 5.16 -2.67 -10.12
N GLY A 109 6.37 -2.41 -10.60
CA GLY A 109 7.58 -2.34 -9.77
C GLY A 109 7.49 -1.23 -8.73
N GLY A 110 6.93 -0.05 -9.09
CA GLY A 110 6.68 1.04 -8.17
C GLY A 110 5.64 0.70 -7.09
N ALA A 111 4.58 -0.04 -7.42
CA ALA A 111 3.59 -0.51 -6.44
C ALA A 111 4.20 -1.49 -5.44
N LEU A 112 5.00 -2.45 -5.93
CA LEU A 112 5.71 -3.43 -5.10
C LEU A 112 6.80 -2.76 -4.27
N ALA A 113 7.58 -1.85 -4.85
CA ALA A 113 8.62 -1.12 -4.13
C ALA A 113 8.05 -0.27 -2.96
N CYS A 114 6.82 0.23 -3.09
CA CYS A 114 6.11 0.90 -1.99
C CYS A 114 5.48 -0.07 -1.00
N GLY A 115 5.06 -1.26 -1.43
CA GLY A 115 4.48 -2.30 -0.59
C GLY A 115 3.13 -1.93 0.06
N ILE A 116 2.41 -0.95 -0.50
CA ILE A 116 1.12 -0.50 0.04
C ILE A 116 0.02 -1.41 -0.50
N SER A 117 -0.79 -1.93 0.40
CA SER A 117 -1.89 -2.85 0.10
C SER A 117 -3.23 -2.25 0.53
N GLY A 118 -4.26 -2.54 -0.24
CA GLY A 118 -5.61 -2.06 0.00
C GLY A 118 -6.43 -2.90 1.00
N PRO A 119 -7.74 -2.67 1.06
CA PRO A 119 -8.65 -3.25 2.05
C PRO A 119 -8.66 -4.78 2.10
N ARG A 120 -8.47 -5.47 0.95
CA ARG A 120 -8.50 -6.95 0.89
C ARG A 120 -7.29 -7.60 1.59
N ARG A 121 -6.32 -6.83 2.06
CA ARG A 121 -5.18 -7.37 2.80
C ARG A 121 -5.59 -8.28 3.95
N VAL A 122 -6.71 -8.00 4.64
CA VAL A 122 -7.22 -8.81 5.76
C VAL A 122 -7.56 -10.26 5.36
N LYS A 123 -7.83 -10.50 4.07
CA LYS A 123 -8.18 -11.83 3.52
C LYS A 123 -7.10 -12.38 2.59
N ALA A 124 -6.54 -11.54 1.72
CA ALA A 124 -5.65 -11.96 0.64
C ALA A 124 -4.15 -11.83 0.96
N GLY A 125 -3.79 -11.15 2.04
CA GLY A 125 -2.40 -10.82 2.36
C GLY A 125 -1.93 -9.51 1.72
N ALA A 126 -0.69 -9.15 1.98
CA ALA A 126 -0.07 -7.91 1.53
C ALA A 126 0.62 -8.08 0.15
N ALA A 127 1.04 -6.98 -0.46
CA ALA A 127 1.79 -6.99 -1.73
C ALA A 127 3.00 -7.94 -1.71
N ARG A 128 3.73 -8.00 -0.59
CA ARG A 128 4.88 -8.90 -0.40
C ARG A 128 4.50 -10.39 -0.44
N ASP A 129 3.25 -10.74 -0.17
CA ASP A 129 2.78 -12.13 -0.20
C ASP A 129 2.36 -12.56 -1.61
N HIS A 130 2.33 -11.60 -2.54
CA HIS A 130 2.02 -11.80 -3.95
C HIS A 130 3.24 -11.66 -4.87
N LEU A 131 4.35 -11.07 -4.40
CA LEU A 131 5.61 -11.02 -5.14
C LEU A 131 6.32 -12.37 -5.00
N LEU A 132 6.31 -13.17 -6.07
CA LEU A 132 6.90 -14.51 -6.09
C LEU A 132 8.39 -14.49 -6.43
N GLY A 133 8.80 -13.57 -7.30
CA GLY A 133 10.18 -13.42 -7.73
C GLY A 133 10.43 -12.11 -8.44
N PHE A 134 11.69 -11.78 -8.63
CA PHE A 134 12.10 -10.59 -9.36
C PHE A 134 13.53 -10.73 -9.91
N HIS A 135 13.83 -9.96 -10.96
CA HIS A 135 15.19 -9.64 -11.36
C HIS A 135 15.50 -8.19 -10.94
N ALA A 136 16.74 -7.94 -10.54
CA ALA A 136 17.17 -6.59 -10.14
C ALA A 136 18.65 -6.37 -10.39
N VAL A 137 19.06 -5.10 -10.36
CA VAL A 137 20.46 -4.67 -10.29
C VAL A 137 20.73 -4.18 -8.88
N SER A 138 21.70 -4.77 -8.20
CA SER A 138 22.15 -4.36 -6.86
C SER A 138 22.99 -3.08 -6.93
N GLY A 139 23.22 -2.41 -5.79
CA GLY A 139 24.16 -1.29 -5.70
C GLY A 139 25.63 -1.64 -5.92
N ARG A 140 25.92 -2.92 -6.15
CA ARG A 140 27.24 -3.41 -6.61
C ARG A 140 27.39 -3.43 -8.13
N GLY A 141 26.33 -3.07 -8.88
CA GLY A 141 26.30 -3.25 -10.32
C GLY A 141 26.16 -4.71 -10.76
N GLU A 142 25.52 -5.57 -9.95
CA GLU A 142 25.34 -6.98 -10.24
C GLU A 142 23.87 -7.25 -10.59
N ILE A 143 23.64 -7.92 -11.73
CA ILE A 143 22.30 -8.44 -12.05
C ILE A 143 22.10 -9.73 -11.26
N PHE A 144 20.98 -9.81 -10.54
CA PHE A 144 20.63 -10.99 -9.78
C PHE A 144 19.13 -11.29 -9.86
N LYS A 145 18.79 -12.52 -9.53
CA LYS A 145 17.42 -13.03 -9.47
C LYS A 145 17.14 -13.54 -8.06
N ALA A 146 15.92 -13.29 -7.57
CA ALA A 146 15.45 -13.86 -6.32
C ALA A 146 14.01 -14.36 -6.45
N GLY A 147 13.70 -15.43 -5.73
CA GLY A 147 12.41 -16.12 -5.86
C GLY A 147 12.29 -16.92 -7.15
N SER A 148 11.09 -17.32 -7.49
CA SER A 148 10.79 -18.13 -8.67
C SER A 148 9.33 -18.00 -9.07
N LYS A 149 8.90 -18.74 -10.10
CA LYS A 149 7.47 -18.84 -10.49
C LYS A 149 6.63 -19.72 -9.54
N VAL A 150 7.24 -20.37 -8.53
CA VAL A 150 6.49 -21.23 -7.61
C VAL A 150 6.10 -20.49 -6.33
N VAL A 151 4.90 -20.79 -5.83
CA VAL A 151 4.34 -20.13 -4.64
C VAL A 151 5.10 -20.48 -3.35
N LYS A 152 5.88 -21.57 -3.34
CA LYS A 152 6.61 -22.07 -2.18
C LYS A 152 8.12 -21.89 -2.37
N ASN A 153 8.71 -20.94 -1.63
CA ASN A 153 10.17 -20.90 -1.47
C ASN A 153 10.58 -21.93 -0.40
N VAL A 154 11.38 -22.93 -0.76
CA VAL A 154 11.81 -23.99 0.16
C VAL A 154 13.29 -23.90 0.52
N THR A 155 14.06 -23.04 -0.15
CA THR A 155 15.50 -22.89 0.07
C THR A 155 15.92 -21.43 -0.02
N GLY A 156 16.74 -20.98 0.91
CA GLY A 156 17.29 -19.62 0.97
C GLY A 156 16.37 -18.58 1.60
N TYR A 157 16.83 -17.33 1.58
CA TYR A 157 16.08 -16.19 2.11
C TYR A 157 14.94 -15.78 1.17
N ASP A 158 13.82 -15.37 1.73
CA ASP A 158 12.67 -14.83 0.99
C ASP A 158 12.91 -13.33 0.65
N LEU A 159 13.86 -13.11 -0.28
CA LEU A 159 14.23 -11.76 -0.73
C LEU A 159 13.04 -10.96 -1.32
N PRO A 160 12.06 -11.55 -2.03
CA PRO A 160 10.86 -10.85 -2.46
C PRO A 160 10.17 -10.08 -1.34
N LYS A 161 10.09 -10.65 -0.13
CA LYS A 161 9.48 -9.97 1.03
C LYS A 161 10.29 -8.79 1.55
N ILE A 162 11.62 -8.80 1.36
CA ILE A 162 12.51 -7.70 1.76
C ILE A 162 12.50 -6.58 0.72
N PHE A 163 12.45 -6.93 -0.57
CA PHE A 163 12.40 -5.96 -1.67
C PHE A 163 11.05 -5.24 -1.77
N CYS A 164 9.95 -5.92 -1.43
CA CYS A 164 8.66 -5.28 -1.33
C CYS A 164 8.64 -4.27 -0.17
N GLY A 165 8.45 -2.99 -0.49
CA GLY A 165 8.49 -1.91 0.49
C GLY A 165 9.88 -1.27 0.67
N SER A 166 10.89 -1.68 -0.09
CA SER A 166 12.26 -1.13 0.00
C SER A 166 12.44 0.24 -0.66
N LEU A 167 11.47 0.75 -1.40
CA LEU A 167 11.54 2.02 -2.16
C LEU A 167 12.75 2.12 -3.10
N GLY A 168 13.26 0.99 -3.60
CA GLY A 168 14.43 0.96 -4.48
C GLY A 168 15.76 1.21 -3.77
N THR A 169 15.82 1.18 -2.45
CA THR A 169 17.05 1.39 -1.68
C THR A 169 17.96 0.16 -1.66
N LEU A 170 17.44 -1.03 -1.94
CA LEU A 170 18.21 -2.28 -1.95
C LEU A 170 18.66 -2.71 -3.35
N GLY A 171 17.97 -2.23 -4.38
CA GLY A 171 18.23 -2.58 -5.77
C GLY A 171 17.18 -2.03 -6.69
N ALA A 172 17.51 -1.90 -7.95
CA ALA A 172 16.59 -1.50 -9.01
C ALA A 172 15.96 -2.75 -9.63
N MET A 173 14.69 -3.02 -9.30
CA MET A 173 13.95 -4.12 -9.94
C MET A 173 13.77 -3.84 -11.43
N THR A 174 14.11 -4.82 -12.27
CA THR A 174 13.97 -4.76 -13.73
C THR A 174 12.79 -5.56 -14.23
N GLU A 175 12.48 -6.67 -13.56
CA GLU A 175 11.34 -7.55 -13.86
C GLU A 175 10.75 -8.08 -12.54
N VAL A 176 9.45 -8.30 -12.48
CA VAL A 176 8.76 -8.86 -11.32
C VAL A 176 7.81 -9.97 -11.75
N THR A 177 7.73 -11.03 -10.95
CA THR A 177 6.77 -12.12 -11.09
C THR A 177 5.79 -12.06 -9.93
N VAL A 178 4.52 -11.93 -10.24
CA VAL A 178 3.45 -11.78 -9.23
C VAL A 178 2.39 -12.88 -9.36
N LYS A 179 1.86 -13.26 -8.21
CA LYS A 179 0.68 -14.11 -8.14
C LYS A 179 -0.57 -13.25 -8.39
N VAL A 180 -1.43 -13.73 -9.27
CA VAL A 180 -2.79 -13.20 -9.48
C VAL A 180 -3.82 -14.19 -8.93
N LEU A 181 -5.06 -13.74 -8.69
CA LEU A 181 -6.14 -14.61 -8.22
C LEU A 181 -7.38 -14.42 -9.10
N PRO A 182 -8.29 -15.40 -9.15
CA PRO A 182 -9.58 -15.23 -9.82
C PRO A 182 -10.34 -14.05 -9.24
N ALA A 183 -10.85 -13.17 -10.09
CA ALA A 183 -11.69 -12.06 -9.67
C ALA A 183 -13.07 -12.58 -9.24
N PRO A 184 -13.61 -12.16 -8.09
CA PRO A 184 -14.90 -12.59 -7.64
C PRO A 184 -15.99 -12.06 -8.56
N PRO A 185 -16.90 -12.94 -9.09
CA PRO A 185 -17.96 -12.51 -10.00
C PRO A 185 -18.97 -11.59 -9.32
N LYS A 186 -19.13 -11.69 -8.00
CA LYS A 186 -20.04 -10.86 -7.20
C LYS A 186 -19.33 -10.27 -6.00
N ALA A 187 -19.62 -9.00 -5.72
CA ALA A 187 -19.27 -8.33 -4.49
C ALA A 187 -20.49 -7.63 -3.91
N ARG A 188 -20.70 -7.72 -2.60
CA ARG A 188 -21.69 -6.97 -1.83
C ARG A 188 -21.03 -6.40 -0.59
N THR A 189 -21.62 -5.35 -0.04
CA THR A 189 -21.17 -4.73 1.21
C THR A 189 -22.35 -4.57 2.14
N VAL A 190 -22.25 -5.17 3.32
CA VAL A 190 -23.17 -4.89 4.44
C VAL A 190 -22.70 -3.60 5.09
N LEU A 191 -23.61 -2.65 5.27
CA LEU A 191 -23.40 -1.38 5.95
C LEU A 191 -24.09 -1.39 7.30
N LEU A 192 -23.45 -0.86 8.35
CA LEU A 192 -24.05 -0.59 9.65
C LEU A 192 -23.90 0.91 9.95
N PHE A 193 -24.96 1.54 10.44
CA PHE A 193 -25.02 2.98 10.63
C PHE A 193 -25.04 3.38 12.11
N GLY A 194 -24.34 4.48 12.45
CA GLY A 194 -24.45 5.13 13.76
C GLY A 194 -23.69 4.48 14.90
N LEU A 195 -22.81 3.49 14.63
CA LEU A 195 -21.97 2.91 15.67
C LEU A 195 -20.87 3.88 16.12
N ASP A 196 -20.60 3.95 17.42
CA ASP A 196 -19.38 4.54 17.93
C ASP A 196 -18.15 3.73 17.51
N VAL A 197 -16.94 4.28 17.67
CA VAL A 197 -15.70 3.65 17.21
C VAL A 197 -15.47 2.30 17.87
N ALA A 198 -15.71 2.18 19.18
CA ALA A 198 -15.49 0.95 19.92
C ALA A 198 -16.47 -0.15 19.48
N SER A 199 -17.73 0.19 19.29
CA SER A 199 -18.77 -0.72 18.80
C SER A 199 -18.54 -1.09 17.33
N GLY A 200 -18.09 -0.14 16.50
CA GLY A 200 -17.72 -0.38 15.10
C GLY A 200 -16.54 -1.34 14.96
N VAL A 201 -15.48 -1.16 15.75
CA VAL A 201 -14.32 -2.08 15.76
C VAL A 201 -14.73 -3.48 16.23
N ARG A 202 -15.57 -3.58 17.26
CA ARG A 202 -16.12 -4.88 17.70
C ARG A 202 -16.93 -5.55 16.59
N ALA A 203 -17.82 -4.82 15.92
CA ALA A 203 -18.62 -5.35 14.81
C ALA A 203 -17.74 -5.85 13.65
N MET A 204 -16.68 -5.10 13.29
CA MET A 204 -15.70 -5.50 12.27
C MET A 204 -14.91 -6.74 12.70
N THR A 205 -14.50 -6.82 13.97
CA THR A 205 -13.77 -7.97 14.53
C THR A 205 -14.62 -9.22 14.51
N ASP A 206 -15.88 -9.15 14.95
CA ASP A 206 -16.80 -10.29 14.93
C ASP A 206 -17.08 -10.74 13.49
N ALA A 207 -17.25 -9.80 12.57
CA ALA A 207 -17.44 -10.10 11.15
C ALA A 207 -16.23 -10.80 10.53
N LEU A 208 -15.01 -10.32 10.79
CA LEU A 208 -13.77 -10.92 10.28
C LEU A 208 -13.49 -12.31 10.85
N ASN A 209 -13.89 -12.57 12.09
CA ASN A 209 -13.75 -13.89 12.75
C ASN A 209 -14.92 -14.83 12.47
N SER A 210 -15.92 -14.40 11.70
CA SER A 210 -17.08 -15.21 11.34
C SER A 210 -16.79 -16.16 10.16
N PRO A 211 -17.61 -17.18 9.93
CA PRO A 211 -17.48 -18.06 8.76
C PRO A 211 -17.90 -17.38 7.45
N PHE A 212 -18.26 -16.10 7.45
CA PHE A 212 -18.78 -15.41 6.27
C PHE A 212 -17.71 -14.83 5.35
N GLU A 213 -16.42 -15.10 5.62
CA GLU A 213 -15.27 -14.75 4.76
C GLU A 213 -15.25 -13.28 4.32
N VAL A 214 -15.39 -12.38 5.26
CA VAL A 214 -15.31 -10.93 5.02
C VAL A 214 -13.96 -10.58 4.40
N SER A 215 -13.97 -9.92 3.25
CA SER A 215 -12.77 -9.57 2.48
C SER A 215 -12.33 -8.11 2.60
N GLY A 216 -13.07 -7.31 3.36
CA GLY A 216 -12.75 -5.93 3.70
C GLY A 216 -13.66 -5.45 4.81
N ALA A 217 -13.10 -4.70 5.75
CA ALA A 217 -13.82 -4.16 6.91
C ALA A 217 -13.27 -2.75 7.23
N ALA A 218 -14.11 -1.74 7.03
CA ALA A 218 -13.76 -0.33 7.20
C ALA A 218 -14.84 0.41 8.00
N MET A 219 -14.44 1.50 8.67
CA MET A 219 -15.36 2.39 9.37
C MET A 219 -15.08 3.84 8.98
N LEU A 220 -16.11 4.52 8.47
CA LEU A 220 -16.09 5.91 8.08
C LEU A 220 -16.85 6.71 9.13
N PRO A 221 -16.23 7.63 9.89
CA PRO A 221 -16.94 8.62 10.70
C PRO A 221 -17.94 9.44 9.86
N ALA A 222 -18.96 10.01 10.47
CA ALA A 222 -20.03 10.73 9.77
C ALA A 222 -19.50 11.81 8.79
N ALA A 223 -18.50 12.60 9.20
CA ALA A 223 -17.89 13.63 8.36
C ALA A 223 -17.16 13.05 7.13
N ILE A 224 -16.61 11.85 7.25
CA ILE A 224 -15.93 11.16 6.15
C ILE A 224 -16.95 10.46 5.25
N ALA A 225 -17.96 9.80 5.83
CA ALA A 225 -19.05 9.19 5.09
C ALA A 225 -19.79 10.19 4.19
N ALA A 226 -19.99 11.42 4.68
CA ALA A 226 -20.61 12.52 3.93
C ALA A 226 -19.83 12.93 2.65
N ARG A 227 -18.57 12.51 2.50
CA ARG A 227 -17.74 12.79 1.31
C ARG A 227 -17.75 11.64 0.29
N SER A 228 -18.46 10.54 0.58
CA SER A 228 -18.52 9.40 -0.33
C SER A 228 -19.29 9.74 -1.62
N GLY A 229 -18.83 9.21 -2.73
CA GLY A 229 -19.55 9.22 -4.01
C GLY A 229 -20.73 8.25 -4.06
N ILE A 230 -20.94 7.45 -2.99
CA ILE A 230 -22.06 6.50 -2.87
C ILE A 230 -23.18 7.16 -2.06
N ASP A 231 -24.30 7.44 -2.71
CA ASP A 231 -25.43 8.20 -2.12
C ASP A 231 -25.90 7.63 -0.78
N MET A 232 -26.03 6.31 -0.64
CA MET A 232 -26.44 5.65 0.58
C MET A 232 -25.46 5.89 1.75
N VAL A 233 -24.16 5.96 1.46
CA VAL A 233 -23.12 6.25 2.46
C VAL A 233 -23.11 7.76 2.76
N ARG A 234 -23.17 8.60 1.71
CA ARG A 234 -23.16 10.06 1.85
C ARG A 234 -24.35 10.60 2.63
N ALA A 235 -25.53 10.05 2.39
CA ALA A 235 -26.78 10.48 3.01
C ALA A 235 -27.04 9.85 4.39
N ALA A 236 -26.13 9.02 4.89
CA ALA A 236 -26.31 8.31 6.17
C ALA A 236 -26.47 9.26 7.38
N GLY A 237 -25.84 10.45 7.33
CA GLY A 237 -25.86 11.41 8.45
C GLY A 237 -25.18 10.88 9.72
N ALA A 238 -24.55 9.73 9.67
CA ALA A 238 -23.95 9.01 10.78
C ALA A 238 -22.67 8.29 10.34
N SER A 239 -21.95 7.69 11.29
CA SER A 239 -20.82 6.80 10.98
C SER A 239 -21.30 5.57 10.19
N VAL A 240 -20.43 5.04 9.33
CA VAL A 240 -20.73 3.87 8.49
C VAL A 240 -19.65 2.83 8.67
N VAL A 241 -20.02 1.63 9.13
CA VAL A 241 -19.18 0.43 9.05
C VAL A 241 -19.51 -0.30 7.76
N ALA A 242 -18.50 -0.61 6.96
CA ALA A 242 -18.63 -1.31 5.68
C ALA A 242 -17.93 -2.67 5.74
N LEU A 243 -18.66 -3.76 5.43
CA LEU A 243 -18.18 -5.15 5.48
C LEU A 243 -18.37 -5.79 4.11
N ARG A 244 -17.26 -6.09 3.41
CA ARG A 244 -17.29 -6.65 2.04
C ARG A 244 -17.33 -8.16 2.05
N ILE A 245 -18.22 -8.73 1.26
CA ILE A 245 -18.33 -10.16 0.94
C ILE A 245 -18.23 -10.35 -0.57
N GLU A 246 -17.40 -11.31 -0.99
CA GLU A 246 -17.08 -11.58 -2.38
C GLU A 246 -17.16 -13.08 -2.69
N GLY A 247 -17.49 -13.45 -3.93
CA GLY A 247 -17.59 -14.83 -4.40
C GLY A 247 -18.69 -15.05 -5.41
N THR A 248 -19.24 -16.26 -5.49
CA THR A 248 -20.37 -16.58 -6.39
C THR A 248 -21.66 -15.92 -5.91
N PRO A 249 -22.62 -15.60 -6.79
CA PRO A 249 -23.84 -14.89 -6.42
C PRO A 249 -24.63 -15.51 -5.28
N ALA A 250 -24.83 -16.84 -5.31
CA ALA A 250 -25.59 -17.58 -4.29
C ALA A 250 -24.86 -17.57 -2.94
N SER A 251 -23.55 -17.83 -2.94
CA SER A 251 -22.70 -17.81 -1.74
C SER A 251 -22.66 -16.42 -1.11
N VAL A 252 -22.50 -15.35 -1.92
CA VAL A 252 -22.49 -13.97 -1.42
C VAL A 252 -23.83 -13.61 -0.79
N ALA A 253 -24.97 -13.98 -1.40
CA ALA A 253 -26.29 -13.71 -0.85
C ALA A 253 -26.49 -14.39 0.52
N ALA A 254 -26.16 -15.68 0.63
CA ALA A 254 -26.28 -16.43 1.88
C ALA A 254 -25.39 -15.88 2.99
N ARG A 255 -24.12 -15.53 2.65
CA ARG A 255 -23.16 -14.98 3.62
C ARG A 255 -23.52 -13.56 4.06
N CYS A 256 -24.06 -12.71 3.17
CA CYS A 256 -24.60 -11.40 3.56
C CYS A 256 -25.78 -11.55 4.53
N ALA A 257 -26.72 -12.45 4.25
CA ALA A 257 -27.85 -12.72 5.15
C ALA A 257 -27.38 -13.23 6.53
N GLY A 258 -26.42 -14.16 6.56
CA GLY A 258 -25.83 -14.68 7.78
C GLY A 258 -25.07 -13.62 8.58
N LEU A 259 -24.31 -12.75 7.89
CA LEU A 259 -23.59 -11.64 8.52
C LEU A 259 -24.55 -10.60 9.13
N ARG A 260 -25.63 -10.24 8.42
CA ARG A 260 -26.67 -9.36 8.94
C ARG A 260 -27.36 -9.97 10.15
N ALA A 261 -27.64 -11.26 10.15
CA ALA A 261 -28.19 -11.97 11.31
C ALA A 261 -27.22 -11.97 12.52
N LEU A 262 -25.92 -12.20 12.29
CA LEU A 262 -24.89 -12.13 13.33
C LEU A 262 -24.83 -10.75 13.99
N LEU A 263 -25.03 -9.69 13.23
CA LEU A 263 -24.89 -8.29 13.67
C LEU A 263 -26.24 -7.64 13.99
N ALA A 264 -27.35 -8.41 13.92
CA ALA A 264 -28.69 -7.91 14.18
C ALA A 264 -28.82 -7.24 15.58
N GLY A 265 -29.55 -6.15 15.65
CA GLY A 265 -29.76 -5.38 16.90
C GLY A 265 -28.60 -4.47 17.33
N ARG A 266 -27.46 -4.49 16.63
CA ARG A 266 -26.34 -3.58 16.93
C ARG A 266 -26.55 -2.19 16.33
N ALA A 267 -27.08 -2.12 15.12
CA ALA A 267 -27.32 -0.88 14.38
C ALA A 267 -28.34 -1.14 13.25
N ALA A 268 -28.87 -0.06 12.68
CA ALA A 268 -29.59 -0.16 11.40
C ALA A 268 -28.61 -0.63 10.32
N ASP A 269 -29.07 -1.50 9.41
CA ASP A 269 -28.20 -2.07 8.37
C ASP A 269 -28.84 -2.01 6.98
N GLU A 270 -27.99 -1.92 5.98
CA GLU A 270 -28.31 -1.90 4.56
C GLU A 270 -27.28 -2.71 3.74
N GLU A 271 -27.55 -2.92 2.45
CA GLU A 271 -26.67 -3.67 1.59
C GLU A 271 -26.38 -2.93 0.27
N LEU A 272 -25.11 -2.74 -0.04
CA LEU A 272 -24.65 -2.30 -1.37
C LEU A 272 -24.40 -3.47 -2.29
N HIS A 273 -24.95 -3.39 -3.50
CA HIS A 273 -24.79 -4.41 -4.52
C HIS A 273 -23.75 -4.04 -5.58
N SER A 274 -22.98 -5.03 -6.03
CA SER A 274 -22.14 -5.06 -7.24
C SER A 274 -21.35 -3.77 -7.49
N MET A 275 -21.83 -2.92 -8.40
CA MET A 275 -21.13 -1.69 -8.83
C MET A 275 -20.93 -0.70 -7.69
N ARG A 276 -21.97 -0.44 -6.87
CA ARG A 276 -21.87 0.48 -5.74
C ARG A 276 -20.91 -0.06 -4.67
N SER A 277 -20.96 -1.37 -4.39
CA SER A 277 -20.01 -2.02 -3.48
C SER A 277 -18.57 -1.84 -3.97
N ARG A 278 -18.28 -2.17 -5.24
CA ARG A 278 -16.94 -2.01 -5.82
C ARG A 278 -16.45 -0.56 -5.78
N ARG A 279 -17.31 0.40 -6.12
CA ARG A 279 -16.95 1.84 -6.09
C ARG A 279 -16.60 2.29 -4.67
N LEU A 280 -17.37 1.91 -3.65
CA LEU A 280 -17.05 2.25 -2.25
C LEU A 280 -15.66 1.73 -1.87
N TRP A 281 -15.32 0.49 -2.25
CA TRP A 281 -14.01 -0.08 -1.91
C TRP A 281 -12.85 0.54 -2.69
N VAL A 282 -13.08 1.08 -3.87
CA VAL A 282 -12.10 1.93 -4.58
C VAL A 282 -11.89 3.25 -3.83
N GLU A 283 -12.97 3.92 -3.37
CA GLU A 283 -12.87 5.15 -2.57
C GLU A 283 -12.09 4.92 -1.27
N ILE A 284 -12.33 3.80 -0.56
CA ILE A 284 -11.60 3.43 0.66
C ILE A 284 -10.16 3.11 0.34
N ARG A 285 -9.89 2.29 -0.69
CA ARG A 285 -8.55 1.89 -1.12
C ARG A 285 -7.68 3.09 -1.46
N ASP A 286 -8.20 4.01 -2.24
CA ASP A 286 -7.45 5.18 -2.75
C ASP A 286 -7.58 6.40 -1.85
N VAL A 287 -8.15 6.21 -0.64
CA VAL A 287 -8.24 7.24 0.42
C VAL A 287 -8.97 8.51 -0.03
N GLY A 288 -9.89 8.38 -0.99
CA GLY A 288 -10.53 9.49 -1.69
C GLY A 288 -11.20 10.53 -0.78
N ALA A 289 -11.81 10.07 0.33
CA ALA A 289 -12.51 10.95 1.28
C ALA A 289 -11.58 11.88 2.10
N LEU A 290 -10.26 11.64 2.12
CA LEU A 290 -9.26 12.47 2.82
C LEU A 290 -8.47 13.39 1.87
N LEU A 291 -8.82 13.43 0.57
CA LEU A 291 -8.12 14.21 -0.45
C LEU A 291 -8.60 15.65 -0.68
N PRO A 292 -9.73 16.16 -0.13
CA PRO A 292 -10.25 17.47 -0.52
C PRO A 292 -9.24 18.61 -0.34
N ASP A 293 -8.36 18.52 0.67
CA ASP A 293 -7.27 19.48 0.88
C ASP A 293 -5.92 18.89 0.39
N PRO A 294 -5.38 19.35 -0.75
CA PRO A 294 -4.09 18.89 -1.25
C PRO A 294 -2.91 19.30 -0.37
N ALA A 295 -3.08 20.33 0.48
CA ALA A 295 -2.04 20.80 1.40
C ALA A 295 -1.99 19.98 2.70
N ALA A 296 -3.07 19.25 3.04
CA ALA A 296 -3.10 18.42 4.23
C ALA A 296 -2.03 17.34 4.20
N ALA A 297 -1.34 17.14 5.34
CA ALA A 297 -0.45 16.00 5.50
C ALA A 297 -1.27 14.73 5.72
N LEU A 298 -0.85 13.63 5.07
CA LEU A 298 -1.55 12.36 5.14
C LEU A 298 -0.69 11.32 5.85
N TRP A 299 -1.24 10.72 6.89
CA TRP A 299 -0.63 9.67 7.67
C TRP A 299 -1.32 8.33 7.46
N ARG A 300 -0.54 7.28 7.53
CA ARG A 300 -0.94 5.89 7.56
C ARG A 300 -0.47 5.26 8.86
N VAL A 301 -1.40 4.95 9.76
CA VAL A 301 -1.11 4.40 11.09
C VAL A 301 -1.59 2.95 11.15
N SER A 302 -0.68 2.02 11.45
CA SER A 302 -1.02 0.61 11.62
C SER A 302 -0.86 0.24 13.09
N VAL A 303 -1.91 -0.35 13.66
CA VAL A 303 -1.99 -0.74 15.08
C VAL A 303 -2.80 -2.04 15.21
N PRO A 304 -2.72 -2.76 16.33
CA PRO A 304 -3.69 -3.80 16.63
C PRO A 304 -5.12 -3.22 16.66
N PRO A 305 -6.12 -3.87 16.06
CA PRO A 305 -7.49 -3.35 16.00
C PRO A 305 -8.07 -2.90 17.34
N ALA A 306 -7.75 -3.62 18.41
CA ALA A 306 -8.21 -3.29 19.77
C ALA A 306 -7.73 -1.92 20.28
N ALA A 307 -6.62 -1.40 19.76
CA ALA A 307 -6.09 -0.09 20.13
C ALA A 307 -6.75 1.07 19.34
N ALA A 308 -7.40 0.78 18.22
CA ALA A 308 -7.95 1.79 17.33
C ALA A 308 -8.97 2.75 18.00
N PRO A 309 -9.88 2.31 18.88
CA PRO A 309 -10.84 3.23 19.53
C PRO A 309 -10.15 4.30 20.39
N ALA A 310 -9.18 3.91 21.20
CA ALA A 310 -8.45 4.84 22.05
C ALA A 310 -7.57 5.81 21.22
N LEU A 311 -6.89 5.28 20.19
CA LEU A 311 -6.13 6.12 19.28
C LEU A 311 -7.02 7.11 18.53
N ALA A 312 -8.10 6.66 17.93
CA ALA A 312 -9.02 7.52 17.16
C ALA A 312 -9.53 8.72 17.97
N ALA A 313 -9.76 8.54 19.28
CA ALA A 313 -10.15 9.61 20.19
C ALA A 313 -9.02 10.63 20.45
N ALA A 314 -7.75 10.24 20.33
CA ALA A 314 -6.57 11.08 20.60
C ALA A 314 -5.99 11.73 19.32
N LEU A 315 -6.31 11.18 18.14
CA LEU A 315 -5.72 11.60 16.87
C LEU A 315 -6.33 12.94 16.39
N PRO A 316 -5.48 13.81 15.80
CA PRO A 316 -5.94 15.05 15.22
C PRO A 316 -6.53 14.85 13.82
N GLY A 317 -7.37 15.79 13.36
CA GLY A 317 -7.82 15.87 11.98
C GLY A 317 -8.88 14.86 11.58
N ASP A 318 -9.01 14.68 10.27
CA ASP A 318 -9.96 13.76 9.65
C ASP A 318 -9.36 12.37 9.52
N TRP A 319 -10.10 11.33 9.85
CA TRP A 319 -9.61 9.96 9.79
C TRP A 319 -10.71 8.94 9.47
N PHE A 320 -10.30 7.78 8.98
CA PHE A 320 -11.15 6.60 8.89
C PHE A 320 -10.35 5.32 9.18
N LEU A 321 -11.05 4.24 9.52
CA LEU A 321 -10.47 2.93 9.80
C LEU A 321 -10.61 2.00 8.60
N ASP A 322 -9.56 1.22 8.34
CA ASP A 322 -9.57 0.07 7.44
C ASP A 322 -8.97 -1.15 8.15
N TRP A 323 -8.97 -2.30 7.49
CA TRP A 323 -8.45 -3.56 8.02
C TRP A 323 -9.05 -3.95 9.38
N GLY A 324 -10.35 -3.68 9.56
CA GLY A 324 -11.04 -3.99 10.82
C GLY A 324 -10.58 -3.16 12.01
N GLY A 325 -9.98 -2.00 11.79
CA GLY A 325 -9.34 -1.15 12.78
C GLY A 325 -7.82 -1.28 12.83
N GLY A 326 -7.23 -2.22 12.08
CA GLY A 326 -5.76 -2.41 11.99
C GLY A 326 -5.02 -1.34 11.19
N LEU A 327 -5.74 -0.49 10.49
CA LEU A 327 -5.20 0.64 9.74
C LEU A 327 -6.07 1.87 9.97
N ILE A 328 -5.42 3.00 10.29
CA ILE A 328 -6.04 4.31 10.40
C ILE A 328 -5.39 5.22 9.36
N TRP A 329 -6.19 5.77 8.48
CA TRP A 329 -5.80 6.85 7.58
C TRP A 329 -6.16 8.18 8.23
N ILE A 330 -5.24 9.15 8.22
CA ILE A 330 -5.42 10.44 8.90
C ILE A 330 -4.96 11.56 7.98
N ALA A 331 -5.81 12.56 7.77
CA ALA A 331 -5.43 13.83 7.17
C ALA A 331 -5.38 14.91 8.25
N VAL A 332 -4.25 15.60 8.34
CA VAL A 332 -4.06 16.71 9.29
C VAL A 332 -3.80 18.01 8.55
N PRO A 333 -4.25 19.16 9.07
CA PRO A 333 -3.95 20.46 8.48
C PRO A 333 -2.44 20.68 8.33
N PRO A 334 -2.01 21.54 7.38
CA PRO A 334 -0.60 21.92 7.26
C PRO A 334 -0.06 22.47 8.57
N GLY A 335 1.14 22.04 8.94
CA GLY A 335 1.82 22.49 10.16
C GLY A 335 3.28 22.08 10.17
N PRO A 336 4.11 22.64 11.09
CA PRO A 336 5.56 22.49 11.09
C PRO A 336 6.03 21.03 11.25
N GLU A 337 5.27 20.20 11.96
CA GLU A 337 5.59 18.79 12.22
C GLU A 337 4.53 17.82 11.68
N ALA A 338 3.51 18.31 10.97
CA ALA A 338 2.35 17.51 10.56
C ALA A 338 1.80 16.62 11.70
N GLU A 339 1.78 17.12 12.94
CA GLU A 339 1.34 16.42 14.14
C GLU A 339 2.14 15.14 14.47
N ALA A 340 3.37 14.98 13.98
CA ALA A 340 4.18 13.76 14.12
C ALA A 340 4.36 13.33 15.58
N THR A 341 4.72 14.27 16.46
CA THR A 341 4.91 14.03 17.90
C THR A 341 3.61 13.53 18.55
N ARG A 342 2.47 14.15 18.24
CA ARG A 342 1.16 13.77 18.78
C ARG A 342 0.71 12.39 18.32
N ILE A 343 0.82 12.12 17.01
CA ILE A 343 0.41 10.84 16.43
C ILE A 343 1.25 9.68 16.98
N ARG A 344 2.59 9.85 17.04
CA ARG A 344 3.49 8.82 17.56
C ARG A 344 3.35 8.65 19.06
N GLY A 345 3.24 9.76 19.81
CA GLY A 345 3.00 9.71 21.24
C GLY A 345 1.71 8.99 21.62
N ALA A 346 0.65 9.12 20.80
CA ALA A 346 -0.59 8.37 21.01
C ALA A 346 -0.39 6.86 20.78
N ILE A 347 0.42 6.46 19.79
CA ILE A 347 0.76 5.04 19.55
C ILE A 347 1.56 4.48 20.73
N ASP A 348 2.55 5.22 21.20
CA ASP A 348 3.40 4.81 22.34
C ASP A 348 2.58 4.68 23.63
N ALA A 349 1.69 5.64 23.87
CA ALA A 349 0.80 5.65 25.05
C ALA A 349 -0.20 4.49 25.04
N ALA A 350 -0.63 4.03 23.87
CA ALA A 350 -1.51 2.87 23.75
C ALA A 350 -0.82 1.56 24.16
N ALA A 351 0.52 1.53 24.24
CA ALA A 351 1.35 0.38 24.63
C ALA A 351 1.03 -0.94 23.88
N ALA A 352 0.25 -0.85 22.82
CA ALA A 352 -0.21 -2.01 22.05
C ALA A 352 0.72 -2.35 20.87
N GLY A 353 1.76 -1.54 20.67
CA GLY A 353 2.60 -1.55 19.46
C GLY A 353 1.91 -0.89 18.29
N GLY A 354 2.68 -0.59 17.25
CA GLY A 354 2.19 0.03 16.04
C GLY A 354 3.22 0.93 15.39
N HIS A 355 2.85 1.51 14.26
CA HIS A 355 3.73 2.44 13.55
C HIS A 355 2.92 3.45 12.72
N ALA A 356 3.48 4.65 12.57
CA ALA A 356 2.95 5.71 11.72
C ALA A 356 3.91 6.02 10.58
N THR A 357 3.37 6.15 9.38
CA THR A 357 4.11 6.57 8.17
C THR A 357 3.47 7.83 7.61
N LEU A 358 4.28 8.86 7.39
CA LEU A 358 3.86 10.08 6.71
C LEU A 358 3.85 9.83 5.20
N LEU A 359 2.66 9.67 4.64
CA LEU A 359 2.52 9.35 3.22
C LEU A 359 2.65 10.58 2.31
N ARG A 360 2.03 11.69 2.71
CA ARG A 360 2.04 12.96 1.96
C ARG A 360 2.36 14.12 2.88
N ALA A 361 3.36 14.92 2.50
CA ALA A 361 3.68 16.23 3.06
C ALA A 361 4.62 16.97 2.12
N PRO A 362 4.81 18.29 2.27
CA PRO A 362 5.82 19.05 1.54
C PRO A 362 7.23 18.44 1.69
N ALA A 363 8.05 18.56 0.64
CA ALA A 363 9.40 17.96 0.62
C ALA A 363 10.28 18.49 1.78
N SER A 364 10.17 19.78 2.10
CA SER A 364 10.88 20.39 3.23
C SER A 364 10.57 19.73 4.57
N LEU A 365 9.28 19.43 4.81
CA LEU A 365 8.85 18.76 6.02
C LEU A 365 9.36 17.30 6.05
N ARG A 366 9.24 16.56 4.94
CA ARG A 366 9.73 15.17 4.83
C ARG A 366 11.26 15.05 4.95
N ALA A 367 12.00 16.14 4.70
CA ALA A 367 13.44 16.19 4.96
C ALA A 367 13.77 16.37 6.44
N GLY A 368 12.93 17.14 7.17
CA GLY A 368 13.17 17.54 8.55
C GLY A 368 12.68 16.57 9.62
N ILE A 369 11.69 15.70 9.29
CA ILE A 369 11.13 14.75 10.25
C ILE A 369 11.26 13.30 9.73
N ASP A 370 11.12 12.33 10.65
CA ASP A 370 11.06 10.93 10.25
C ASP A 370 9.76 10.64 9.49
N VAL A 371 9.89 10.22 8.24
CA VAL A 371 8.73 9.83 7.41
C VAL A 371 8.17 8.49 7.85
N PHE A 372 9.03 7.53 8.12
CA PHE A 372 8.67 6.24 8.68
C PHE A 372 8.80 6.26 10.20
N HIS A 373 8.09 5.36 10.88
CA HIS A 373 8.19 5.25 12.34
C HIS A 373 9.63 4.96 12.75
N PRO A 374 10.19 5.67 13.75
CA PRO A 374 11.55 5.43 14.22
C PRO A 374 11.75 3.98 14.64
N GLN A 375 12.85 3.38 14.21
CA GLN A 375 13.17 2.00 14.53
C GLN A 375 13.90 1.88 15.87
N PRO A 376 13.59 0.86 16.69
CA PRO A 376 14.47 0.49 17.80
C PRO A 376 15.90 0.24 17.32
N ALA A 377 16.91 0.58 18.13
CA ALA A 377 18.31 0.55 17.74
C ALA A 377 18.79 -0.81 17.15
N ALA A 378 18.26 -1.93 17.65
CA ALA A 378 18.58 -3.26 17.14
C ALA A 378 18.06 -3.46 15.72
N LEU A 379 16.82 -3.03 15.45
CA LEU A 379 16.22 -3.12 14.12
C LEU A 379 16.89 -2.15 13.12
N ALA A 380 17.23 -0.94 13.56
CA ALA A 380 17.97 0.02 12.74
C ALA A 380 19.33 -0.52 12.29
N ARG A 381 20.08 -1.17 13.21
CA ARG A 381 21.35 -1.85 12.85
C ARG A 381 21.14 -3.00 11.85
N LEU A 382 20.08 -3.78 12.01
CA LEU A 382 19.76 -4.85 11.07
C LEU A 382 19.41 -4.28 9.68
N SER A 383 18.59 -3.24 9.62
CA SER A 383 18.23 -2.55 8.37
C SER A 383 19.47 -1.98 7.67
N ALA A 384 20.37 -1.36 8.41
CA ALA A 384 21.64 -0.85 7.87
C ALA A 384 22.52 -1.98 7.28
N ARG A 385 22.63 -3.13 7.96
CA ARG A 385 23.37 -4.30 7.46
C ARG A 385 22.76 -4.89 6.20
N VAL A 386 21.42 -4.95 6.14
CA VAL A 386 20.71 -5.39 4.92
C VAL A 386 21.02 -4.44 3.77
N LYS A 387 20.92 -3.13 3.98
CA LYS A 387 21.30 -2.11 2.98
C LYS A 387 22.74 -2.33 2.50
N GLU A 388 23.69 -2.46 3.41
CA GLU A 388 25.10 -2.66 3.11
C GLU A 388 25.38 -3.95 2.31
N SER A 389 24.60 -5.01 2.55
CA SER A 389 24.70 -6.27 1.79
C SER A 389 24.34 -6.10 0.32
N PHE A 390 23.40 -5.24 -0.03
CA PHE A 390 22.95 -5.02 -1.40
C PHE A 390 23.55 -3.79 -2.04
N ASP A 391 23.80 -2.74 -1.26
CA ASP A 391 24.29 -1.43 -1.72
C ASP A 391 25.32 -0.87 -0.74
N PRO A 392 26.56 -1.41 -0.73
CA PRO A 392 27.59 -1.02 0.24
C PRO A 392 28.04 0.44 0.11
N LYS A 393 27.92 1.04 -1.07
CA LYS A 393 28.26 2.43 -1.33
C LYS A 393 27.07 3.39 -1.10
N ARG A 394 25.91 2.85 -0.77
CA ARG A 394 24.67 3.62 -0.49
C ARG A 394 24.29 4.58 -1.60
N ILE A 395 24.44 4.15 -2.85
CA ILE A 395 24.18 4.96 -4.03
C ILE A 395 22.71 4.90 -4.49
N LEU A 396 21.95 3.86 -4.15
CA LEU A 396 20.58 3.67 -4.62
C LEU A 396 19.57 4.33 -3.66
N ASN A 397 18.88 5.36 -4.13
CA ASN A 397 17.87 6.11 -3.36
C ASN A 397 18.30 6.42 -1.92
N PRO A 398 19.51 6.96 -1.67
CA PRO A 398 20.06 7.10 -0.33
C PRO A 398 19.17 7.96 0.57
N GLY A 399 18.97 7.48 1.79
CA GLY A 399 18.19 8.18 2.81
C GLY A 399 16.68 8.20 2.59
N ARG A 400 16.15 7.52 1.58
CA ARG A 400 14.72 7.56 1.24
C ARG A 400 13.83 6.89 2.29
N LEU A 401 14.30 5.81 2.92
CA LEU A 401 13.60 5.15 4.02
C LEU A 401 13.95 5.82 5.36
N TYR A 402 15.19 5.72 5.75
CA TYR A 402 15.72 6.28 6.99
C TYR A 402 17.01 7.04 6.68
N ALA A 403 17.37 8.00 7.54
CA ALA A 403 18.64 8.67 7.41
C ALA A 403 19.79 7.64 7.43
N GLY A 404 20.63 7.65 6.39
CA GLY A 404 21.76 6.74 6.25
C GLY A 404 21.43 5.33 5.72
N VAL A 405 20.18 5.08 5.27
CA VAL A 405 19.79 3.80 4.65
C VAL A 405 19.27 4.00 3.22
#